data_ab39237cfedcee97cfd8e03b9825a3d3
#
_entry.id   ab39237cfedcee97cfd8e03b9825a3d3
#
_cell.length_a   1.000
_cell.length_b   1.000
_cell.length_c   1.000
_cell.angle_alpha   90.00
_cell.angle_beta   90.00
_cell.angle_gamma   90.00
#
_symmetry.space_group_name_H-M   'P 1'
#
loop_
_entity.id
_entity.type
_entity.pdbx_description
1 polymer ?
#
loop_
_entity_poly.entity_id
_entity_poly.type
_entity_poly.pdbx_seq_one_letter_code
_entity_poly.pdbx_strand_id
1 'polypeptide(L)'
;SKQGAKSSGLKSGTPITYRAGDQPNNALSLNVMKPGEVAATGGTSGVVYALTDSMQTKELERINHFAHVNHTANAPVVGKLLCINGAGIQYRWMKNNTGAESYKHMNQLADATPIGANGLCVMPFGNGSERMLGNKNIEAKILNINLNKHSQGSIYRATLEGIAFSFIYGMKFIKSDNTPLNVIRAGNDNLFRSEVFSNTIASLIGQEIEIYNTTGAIGAARAASLCHDDLIAFGERTSNNDYISSYTPQKNTDAYIEAYEKWEKELNTIMNN
;
A
#
# COMPACT_ATOMS: atom_id res chain seq x y z
N SER A 1 27.71 -6.26 -23.22
CA SER A 1 28.09 -6.51 -24.62
C SER A 1 28.33 -5.19 -25.34
N LYS A 2 29.09 -5.21 -26.45
CA LYS A 2 29.32 -4.03 -27.29
C LYS A 2 28.02 -3.41 -27.80
N GLN A 3 27.05 -4.23 -28.21
CA GLN A 3 25.74 -3.75 -28.68
C GLN A 3 24.93 -3.10 -27.58
N GLY A 4 24.88 -3.70 -26.38
CA GLY A 4 24.17 -3.12 -25.22
C GLY A 4 24.82 -1.79 -24.79
N ALA A 5 26.15 -1.71 -24.81
CA ALA A 5 26.87 -0.48 -24.51
C ALA A 5 26.52 0.64 -25.48
N LYS A 6 26.48 0.32 -26.80
CA LYS A 6 26.08 1.27 -27.84
C LYS A 6 24.64 1.79 -27.65
N SER A 7 23.71 0.89 -27.33
CA SER A 7 22.30 1.25 -27.14
C SER A 7 22.03 2.06 -25.86
N SER A 8 22.82 1.86 -24.81
CA SER A 8 22.66 2.52 -23.50
C SER A 8 23.53 3.74 -23.30
N GLY A 9 24.49 4.02 -24.20
CA GLY A 9 25.51 5.06 -24.03
C GLY A 9 26.60 4.71 -23.01
N LEU A 10 26.65 3.47 -22.51
CA LEU A 10 27.61 3.00 -21.51
C LEU A 10 28.87 2.43 -22.20
N LYS A 11 29.92 2.22 -21.41
CA LYS A 11 31.13 1.51 -21.89
C LYS A 11 30.87 0.01 -21.98
N SER A 12 31.47 -0.65 -22.99
CA SER A 12 31.47 -2.12 -23.06
C SER A 12 32.17 -2.70 -21.83
N GLY A 13 31.55 -3.67 -21.17
CA GLY A 13 32.05 -4.24 -19.90
C GLY A 13 31.50 -3.61 -18.65
N THR A 14 30.66 -2.56 -18.73
CA THR A 14 29.93 -2.05 -17.54
C THR A 14 29.16 -3.19 -16.89
N PRO A 15 29.39 -3.49 -15.60
CA PRO A 15 28.73 -4.58 -14.91
C PRO A 15 27.24 -4.27 -14.70
N ILE A 16 26.41 -5.29 -14.78
CA ILE A 16 25.02 -5.26 -14.30
C ILE A 16 25.05 -5.80 -12.87
N THR A 17 25.04 -4.91 -11.90
CA THR A 17 25.25 -5.22 -10.49
C THR A 17 23.97 -5.56 -9.73
N TYR A 18 22.81 -5.20 -10.30
CA TYR A 18 21.53 -5.37 -9.66
C TYR A 18 20.40 -5.61 -10.67
N ARG A 19 19.48 -6.48 -10.33
CA ARG A 19 18.23 -6.72 -11.05
C ARG A 19 17.16 -7.26 -10.12
N ALA A 20 16.02 -6.59 -10.02
CA ALA A 20 14.86 -7.05 -9.28
C ALA A 20 13.56 -6.60 -9.95
N GLY A 21 12.41 -7.12 -9.49
CA GLY A 21 11.10 -6.63 -9.87
C GLY A 21 10.78 -5.26 -9.26
N ASP A 22 9.67 -4.66 -9.68
CA ASP A 22 9.23 -3.33 -9.24
C ASP A 22 8.97 -3.24 -7.73
N GLN A 23 8.31 -4.24 -7.15
CA GLN A 23 7.97 -4.22 -5.73
C GLN A 23 9.19 -4.40 -4.80
N PRO A 24 10.11 -5.36 -5.03
CA PRO A 24 11.39 -5.38 -4.34
C PRO A 24 12.20 -4.08 -4.49
N ASN A 25 12.19 -3.44 -5.67
CA ASN A 25 12.83 -2.15 -5.87
C ASN A 25 12.18 -1.04 -5.03
N ASN A 26 10.86 -1.00 -4.97
CA ASN A 26 10.14 -0.05 -4.14
C ASN A 26 10.43 -0.28 -2.65
N ALA A 27 10.42 -1.53 -2.19
CA ALA A 27 10.76 -1.88 -0.82
C ALA A 27 12.18 -1.45 -0.46
N LEU A 28 13.14 -1.70 -1.35
CA LEU A 28 14.52 -1.25 -1.17
C LEU A 28 14.61 0.29 -1.06
N SER A 29 13.87 1.03 -1.92
CA SER A 29 13.86 2.49 -1.88
C SER A 29 13.32 3.05 -0.57
N LEU A 30 12.45 2.31 0.10
CA LEU A 30 11.84 2.63 1.39
C LEU A 30 12.62 2.08 2.58
N ASN A 31 13.83 1.56 2.37
CA ASN A 31 14.62 0.89 3.41
C ASN A 31 13.85 -0.26 4.11
N VAL A 32 13.05 -0.99 3.37
CA VAL A 32 12.34 -2.20 3.84
C VAL A 32 13.21 -3.40 3.51
N MET A 33 13.96 -3.91 4.51
CA MET A 33 15.05 -4.86 4.33
C MET A 33 15.02 -6.02 5.34
N LYS A 34 14.24 -5.89 6.41
CA LYS A 34 14.22 -6.85 7.52
C LYS A 34 12.83 -7.48 7.69
N PRO A 35 12.74 -8.74 8.18
CA PRO A 35 11.47 -9.34 8.56
C PRO A 35 10.66 -8.44 9.49
N GLY A 36 9.36 -8.32 9.21
CA GLY A 36 8.44 -7.43 9.93
C GLY A 36 8.34 -6.01 9.37
N GLU A 37 9.20 -5.61 8.45
CA GLU A 37 9.08 -4.34 7.73
C GLU A 37 8.16 -4.49 6.51
N VAL A 38 7.42 -3.43 6.20
CA VAL A 38 6.39 -3.42 5.16
C VAL A 38 6.57 -2.21 4.26
N ALA A 39 6.60 -2.44 2.94
CA ALA A 39 6.45 -1.39 1.94
C ALA A 39 5.00 -1.34 1.47
N ALA A 40 4.38 -0.16 1.50
CA ALA A 40 3.03 0.05 1.01
C ALA A 40 3.01 1.07 -0.12
N THR A 41 2.14 0.82 -1.12
CA THR A 41 1.95 1.71 -2.27
C THR A 41 0.46 1.93 -2.49
N GLY A 42 0.04 3.18 -2.64
CA GLY A 42 -1.36 3.56 -2.89
C GLY A 42 -1.54 4.23 -4.25
N GLY A 43 -1.04 3.61 -5.33
CA GLY A 43 -1.17 4.08 -6.70
C GLY A 43 -2.53 3.76 -7.33
N THR A 44 -2.60 3.59 -8.65
CA THR A 44 -3.80 3.14 -9.37
C THR A 44 -4.34 1.86 -8.74
N SER A 45 -3.46 0.89 -8.47
CA SER A 45 -3.69 -0.26 -7.59
C SER A 45 -2.93 -0.05 -6.29
N GLY A 46 -3.38 -0.70 -5.22
CA GLY A 46 -2.69 -0.75 -3.94
C GLY A 46 -1.78 -1.97 -3.85
N VAL A 47 -0.70 -1.84 -3.11
CA VAL A 47 0.21 -2.95 -2.82
C VAL A 47 0.64 -2.90 -1.36
N VAL A 48 0.68 -4.06 -0.73
CA VAL A 48 1.36 -4.30 0.54
C VAL A 48 2.42 -5.36 0.31
N TYR A 49 3.67 -5.04 0.59
CA TYR A 49 4.82 -5.92 0.45
C TYR A 49 5.50 -6.07 1.80
N ALA A 50 5.23 -7.16 2.50
CA ALA A 50 5.73 -7.44 3.84
C ALA A 50 6.88 -8.46 3.81
N LEU A 51 7.92 -8.22 4.60
CA LEU A 51 9.06 -9.13 4.68
C LEU A 51 8.93 -10.12 5.84
N THR A 52 9.36 -11.35 5.58
CA THR A 52 9.45 -12.44 6.55
C THR A 52 10.71 -13.27 6.31
N ASP A 53 11.18 -13.98 7.31
CA ASP A 53 12.23 -15.01 7.22
C ASP A 53 11.64 -16.41 7.00
N SER A 54 10.32 -16.55 7.06
CA SER A 54 9.64 -17.82 6.85
C SER A 54 9.46 -18.14 5.37
N MET A 55 9.95 -19.31 4.95
CA MET A 55 9.69 -19.87 3.63
C MET A 55 8.32 -20.55 3.52
N GLN A 56 7.63 -20.74 4.65
CA GLN A 56 6.31 -21.35 4.69
C GLN A 56 5.24 -20.33 4.39
N THR A 57 4.17 -20.78 3.72
CA THR A 57 2.99 -19.97 3.45
C THR A 57 1.73 -20.82 3.46
N LYS A 58 0.65 -20.24 3.99
CA LYS A 58 -0.69 -20.82 4.01
C LYS A 58 -1.59 -20.18 2.95
N GLU A 59 -1.27 -18.96 2.53
CA GLU A 59 -2.12 -18.11 1.66
C GLU A 59 -1.60 -18.03 0.22
N LEU A 60 -1.30 -19.20 -0.38
CA LEU A 60 -0.74 -19.31 -1.75
C LEU A 60 -1.64 -18.71 -2.83
N GLU A 61 -2.95 -18.71 -2.63
CA GLU A 61 -3.91 -18.21 -3.61
C GLU A 61 -4.05 -16.69 -3.55
N ARG A 62 -3.93 -16.07 -2.36
CA ARG A 62 -4.18 -14.65 -2.15
C ARG A 62 -2.93 -13.79 -2.15
N ILE A 63 -1.78 -14.38 -1.82
CA ILE A 63 -0.50 -13.67 -1.63
C ILE A 63 0.55 -14.26 -2.56
N ASN A 64 1.29 -13.42 -3.26
CA ASN A 64 2.48 -13.84 -4.00
C ASN A 64 3.72 -13.80 -3.09
N HIS A 65 4.68 -14.69 -3.38
CA HIS A 65 5.90 -14.83 -2.60
C HIS A 65 7.11 -14.66 -3.52
N PHE A 66 8.07 -13.86 -3.09
CA PHE A 66 9.30 -13.57 -3.84
C PHE A 66 10.50 -13.59 -2.91
N ALA A 67 11.63 -14.09 -3.40
CA ALA A 67 12.91 -13.81 -2.75
C ALA A 67 13.13 -12.28 -2.75
N HIS A 68 13.41 -11.69 -1.59
CA HIS A 68 13.74 -10.27 -1.51
C HIS A 68 15.17 -10.02 -2.00
N VAL A 69 15.53 -8.76 -2.25
CA VAL A 69 16.83 -8.38 -2.85
C VAL A 69 18.04 -8.79 -2.02
N ASN A 70 17.89 -8.93 -0.71
CA ASN A 70 18.93 -9.40 0.23
C ASN A 70 18.73 -10.85 0.69
N HIS A 71 17.88 -11.61 -0.01
CA HIS A 71 17.70 -13.03 0.29
C HIS A 71 18.98 -13.82 0.01
N THR A 72 19.35 -14.70 0.96
CA THR A 72 20.41 -15.69 0.77
C THR A 72 19.95 -17.05 1.30
N ALA A 73 20.64 -18.13 0.89
CA ALA A 73 20.33 -19.48 1.37
C ALA A 73 20.49 -19.61 2.91
N ASN A 74 21.43 -18.87 3.50
CA ASN A 74 21.73 -18.92 4.94
C ASN A 74 20.92 -17.90 5.76
N ALA A 75 20.39 -16.87 5.10
CA ALA A 75 19.56 -15.83 5.71
C ALA A 75 18.39 -15.52 4.77
N PRO A 76 17.32 -16.34 4.79
CA PRO A 76 16.19 -16.15 3.90
C PRO A 76 15.42 -14.88 4.25
N VAL A 77 15.14 -14.06 3.23
CA VAL A 77 14.22 -12.93 3.32
C VAL A 77 13.24 -13.05 2.18
N VAL A 78 11.97 -13.21 2.51
CA VAL A 78 10.87 -13.44 1.58
C VAL A 78 9.91 -12.26 1.64
N GLY A 79 9.59 -11.71 0.49
CA GLY A 79 8.56 -10.70 0.34
C GLY A 79 7.21 -11.33 0.06
N LYS A 80 6.23 -11.06 0.90
CA LYS A 80 4.83 -11.41 0.71
C LYS A 80 4.08 -10.24 0.10
N LEU A 81 3.62 -10.42 -1.13
CA LEU A 81 2.99 -9.40 -1.93
C LEU A 81 1.48 -9.59 -1.98
N LEU A 82 0.75 -8.61 -1.48
CA LEU A 82 -0.68 -8.45 -1.63
C LEU A 82 -0.96 -7.33 -2.63
N CYS A 83 -1.79 -7.61 -3.64
CA CYS A 83 -2.31 -6.61 -4.58
C CYS A 83 -3.76 -6.28 -4.27
N ILE A 84 -4.12 -5.02 -4.43
CA ILE A 84 -5.47 -4.46 -4.28
C ILE A 84 -5.76 -3.68 -5.56
N ASN A 85 -6.56 -4.25 -6.46
CA ASN A 85 -6.78 -3.66 -7.78
C ASN A 85 -7.60 -2.37 -7.73
N GLY A 86 -8.56 -2.31 -6.80
CA GLY A 86 -9.48 -1.20 -6.62
C GLY A 86 -8.99 -0.15 -5.61
N ALA A 87 -7.84 0.49 -5.84
CA ALA A 87 -7.31 1.52 -4.94
C ALA A 87 -7.45 2.93 -5.51
N GLY A 88 -6.38 3.59 -5.88
CA GLY A 88 -6.41 4.98 -6.36
C GLY A 88 -7.24 5.19 -7.63
N ILE A 89 -7.47 4.14 -8.42
CA ILE A 89 -8.40 4.20 -9.55
C ILE A 89 -9.82 4.55 -9.09
N GLN A 90 -10.28 4.04 -7.95
CA GLN A 90 -11.58 4.37 -7.37
C GLN A 90 -11.65 5.84 -6.97
N TYR A 91 -10.60 6.37 -6.34
CA TYR A 91 -10.54 7.77 -5.93
C TYR A 91 -10.48 8.71 -7.14
N ARG A 92 -9.73 8.33 -8.18
CA ARG A 92 -9.70 9.04 -9.47
C ARG A 92 -11.07 9.03 -10.16
N TRP A 93 -11.77 7.90 -10.14
CA TRP A 93 -13.12 7.81 -10.71
C TRP A 93 -14.07 8.75 -9.97
N MET A 94 -14.04 8.80 -8.64
CA MET A 94 -14.84 9.76 -7.85
C MET A 94 -14.53 11.19 -8.25
N LYS A 95 -13.24 11.57 -8.34
CA LYS A 95 -12.85 12.91 -8.79
C LYS A 95 -13.50 13.30 -10.10
N ASN A 96 -13.41 12.41 -11.08
CA ASN A 96 -13.88 12.70 -12.44
C ASN A 96 -15.41 12.76 -12.54
N ASN A 97 -16.14 12.03 -11.70
CA ASN A 97 -17.61 11.90 -11.79
C ASN A 97 -18.36 12.80 -10.79
N THR A 98 -17.70 13.42 -9.84
CA THR A 98 -18.31 14.36 -8.88
C THR A 98 -17.98 15.83 -9.18
N GLY A 99 -17.22 16.12 -10.24
CA GLY A 99 -16.82 17.47 -10.59
C GLY A 99 -15.83 18.10 -9.59
N ALA A 100 -15.07 17.29 -8.86
CA ALA A 100 -14.11 17.81 -7.89
C ALA A 100 -12.96 18.56 -8.56
N GLU A 101 -12.64 19.76 -8.07
CA GLU A 101 -11.59 20.63 -8.61
C GLU A 101 -10.21 19.97 -8.55
N SER A 102 -9.89 19.35 -7.41
CA SER A 102 -8.59 18.74 -7.17
C SER A 102 -8.67 17.66 -6.09
N TYR A 103 -7.66 16.77 -6.03
CA TYR A 103 -7.50 15.83 -4.91
C TYR A 103 -7.32 16.54 -3.56
N LYS A 104 -6.68 17.71 -3.55
CA LYS A 104 -6.54 18.52 -2.34
C LYS A 104 -7.90 18.94 -1.79
N HIS A 105 -8.78 19.42 -2.65
CA HIS A 105 -10.15 19.80 -2.28
C HIS A 105 -10.95 18.59 -1.77
N MET A 106 -10.87 17.45 -2.47
CA MET A 106 -11.49 16.20 -2.01
C MET A 106 -11.01 15.78 -0.62
N ASN A 107 -9.70 15.82 -0.39
CA ASN A 107 -9.11 15.45 0.90
C ASN A 107 -9.56 16.39 2.02
N GLN A 108 -9.67 17.70 1.76
CA GLN A 108 -10.17 18.67 2.74
C GLN A 108 -11.64 18.39 3.12
N LEU A 109 -12.51 18.11 2.15
CA LEU A 109 -13.89 17.78 2.41
C LEU A 109 -14.04 16.42 3.14
N ALA A 110 -13.20 15.45 2.79
CA ALA A 110 -13.17 14.16 3.46
C ALA A 110 -12.73 14.30 4.92
N ASP A 111 -11.69 15.09 5.19
CA ASP A 111 -11.16 15.33 6.53
C ASP A 111 -12.18 16.04 7.44
N ALA A 112 -12.93 17.00 6.89
CA ALA A 112 -14.01 17.68 7.59
C ALA A 112 -15.25 16.79 7.90
N THR A 113 -15.29 15.58 7.35
CA THR A 113 -16.40 14.62 7.54
C THR A 113 -16.05 13.65 8.68
N PRO A 114 -16.98 13.28 9.56
CA PRO A 114 -16.72 12.32 10.64
C PRO A 114 -16.24 10.95 10.14
N ILE A 115 -15.47 10.25 10.97
CA ILE A 115 -15.03 8.86 10.74
C ILE A 115 -16.27 7.99 10.48
N GLY A 116 -16.16 7.05 9.54
CA GLY A 116 -17.28 6.22 9.09
C GLY A 116 -18.24 6.95 8.15
N ALA A 117 -17.90 8.14 7.66
CA ALA A 117 -18.60 8.90 6.62
C ALA A 117 -20.13 8.97 6.87
N ASN A 118 -20.56 9.11 8.12
CA ASN A 118 -21.97 9.11 8.53
C ASN A 118 -22.74 7.82 8.15
N GLY A 119 -22.04 6.70 7.97
CA GLY A 119 -22.62 5.40 7.61
C GLY A 119 -22.65 5.10 6.12
N LEU A 120 -22.17 6.03 5.26
CA LEU A 120 -21.95 5.76 3.86
C LEU A 120 -20.77 4.80 3.70
N CYS A 121 -20.91 3.78 2.86
CA CYS A 121 -19.90 2.76 2.66
C CYS A 121 -19.52 2.65 1.17
N VAL A 122 -18.23 2.53 0.86
CA VAL A 122 -17.72 2.31 -0.49
C VAL A 122 -16.92 1.02 -0.55
N MET A 123 -17.33 0.11 -1.46
CA MET A 123 -16.54 -1.06 -1.86
C MET A 123 -15.71 -0.67 -3.08
N PRO A 124 -14.36 -0.64 -3.00
CA PRO A 124 -13.54 -0.06 -4.08
C PRO A 124 -13.17 -1.07 -5.18
N PHE A 125 -13.85 -2.21 -5.29
CA PHE A 125 -13.46 -3.36 -6.10
C PHE A 125 -13.89 -3.28 -7.57
N GLY A 126 -13.86 -2.09 -8.15
CA GLY A 126 -14.31 -1.82 -9.53
C GLY A 126 -13.24 -1.93 -10.61
N ASN A 127 -12.09 -2.55 -10.33
CA ASN A 127 -10.99 -2.69 -11.27
C ASN A 127 -10.69 -4.17 -11.61
N GLY A 128 -11.75 -4.96 -11.80
CA GLY A 128 -11.66 -6.38 -12.11
C GLY A 128 -11.62 -7.28 -10.88
N SER A 129 -11.17 -8.51 -11.08
CA SER A 129 -11.14 -9.52 -10.01
C SER A 129 -10.10 -9.20 -8.95
N GLU A 130 -10.47 -9.42 -7.68
CA GLU A 130 -9.58 -9.22 -6.54
C GLU A 130 -9.06 -10.57 -6.02
N ARG A 131 -7.74 -10.73 -6.06
CA ARG A 131 -7.11 -11.97 -5.61
C ARG A 131 -7.36 -12.24 -4.12
N MET A 132 -7.34 -11.20 -3.29
CA MET A 132 -7.65 -11.32 -1.87
C MET A 132 -9.10 -11.75 -1.58
N LEU A 133 -10.01 -11.59 -2.56
CA LEU A 133 -11.39 -12.04 -2.49
C LEU A 133 -11.61 -13.40 -3.21
N GLY A 134 -10.55 -14.21 -3.37
CA GLY A 134 -10.63 -15.49 -4.08
C GLY A 134 -10.87 -15.33 -5.57
N ASN A 135 -10.31 -14.30 -6.19
CA ASN A 135 -10.48 -13.93 -7.61
C ASN A 135 -11.92 -13.56 -8.01
N LYS A 136 -12.78 -13.22 -7.03
CA LYS A 136 -14.13 -12.73 -7.34
C LYS A 136 -14.06 -11.30 -7.90
N ASN A 137 -14.93 -11.03 -8.86
CA ASN A 137 -15.23 -9.69 -9.36
C ASN A 137 -16.57 -9.26 -8.78
N ILE A 138 -16.54 -8.42 -7.74
CA ILE A 138 -17.75 -7.95 -7.05
C ILE A 138 -18.15 -6.54 -7.42
N GLU A 139 -17.35 -5.89 -8.27
CA GLU A 139 -17.52 -4.52 -8.73
C GLU A 139 -17.47 -3.47 -7.61
N ALA A 140 -17.35 -2.18 -7.98
CA ALA A 140 -17.44 -1.09 -7.03
C ALA A 140 -18.90 -0.85 -6.62
N LYS A 141 -19.11 -0.56 -5.33
CA LYS A 141 -20.45 -0.27 -4.80
C LYS A 141 -20.40 0.94 -3.86
N ILE A 142 -21.46 1.75 -3.92
CA ILE A 142 -21.75 2.80 -2.94
C ILE A 142 -22.99 2.36 -2.20
N LEU A 143 -22.87 2.07 -0.92
CA LEU A 143 -23.92 1.49 -0.09
C LEU A 143 -24.41 2.50 0.95
N ASN A 144 -25.67 2.35 1.37
CA ASN A 144 -26.27 3.12 2.46
C ASN A 144 -26.35 4.62 2.19
N ILE A 145 -26.41 5.04 0.91
CA ILE A 145 -26.56 6.45 0.57
C ILE A 145 -27.93 7.00 1.04
N ASN A 146 -27.89 8.14 1.71
CA ASN A 146 -29.06 8.90 2.13
C ASN A 146 -28.95 10.33 1.58
N LEU A 147 -29.83 10.69 0.66
CA LEU A 147 -29.77 11.95 -0.09
C LEU A 147 -29.96 13.20 0.77
N ASN A 148 -30.56 13.05 1.97
CA ASN A 148 -30.74 14.16 2.91
C ASN A 148 -29.58 14.33 3.91
N LYS A 149 -28.68 13.35 3.98
CA LYS A 149 -27.62 13.31 5.00
C LYS A 149 -26.21 13.41 4.42
N HIS A 150 -25.98 12.77 3.28
CA HIS A 150 -24.64 12.64 2.72
C HIS A 150 -24.31 13.74 1.71
N SER A 151 -23.16 14.37 1.95
CA SER A 151 -22.56 15.39 1.07
C SER A 151 -21.44 14.79 0.22
N GLN A 152 -20.83 15.61 -0.64
CA GLN A 152 -19.60 15.23 -1.35
C GLN A 152 -18.49 14.82 -0.39
N GLY A 153 -18.34 15.49 0.76
CA GLY A 153 -17.38 15.12 1.79
C GLY A 153 -17.60 13.71 2.30
N SER A 154 -18.86 13.30 2.52
CA SER A 154 -19.20 11.92 2.91
C SER A 154 -18.78 10.90 1.84
N ILE A 155 -18.99 11.22 0.56
CA ILE A 155 -18.58 10.34 -0.55
C ILE A 155 -17.06 10.20 -0.61
N TYR A 156 -16.32 11.31 -0.47
CA TYR A 156 -14.87 11.28 -0.54
C TYR A 156 -14.25 10.55 0.66
N ARG A 157 -14.79 10.80 1.87
CA ARG A 157 -14.35 10.09 3.06
C ARG A 157 -14.63 8.60 2.97
N ALA A 158 -15.86 8.20 2.63
CA ALA A 158 -16.22 6.80 2.46
C ALA A 158 -15.35 6.10 1.41
N THR A 159 -14.95 6.82 0.35
CA THR A 159 -14.05 6.28 -0.67
C THR A 159 -12.66 6.04 -0.13
N LEU A 160 -12.07 7.02 0.57
CA LEU A 160 -10.74 6.88 1.18
C LEU A 160 -10.72 5.80 2.26
N GLU A 161 -11.73 5.78 3.13
CA GLU A 161 -11.89 4.75 4.16
C GLU A 161 -12.11 3.36 3.53
N GLY A 162 -12.97 3.23 2.53
CA GLY A 162 -13.21 1.95 1.84
C GLY A 162 -11.94 1.38 1.20
N ILE A 163 -11.10 2.24 0.61
CA ILE A 163 -9.80 1.83 0.08
C ILE A 163 -8.86 1.44 1.25
N ALA A 164 -8.77 2.25 2.32
CA ALA A 164 -7.96 1.91 3.49
C ALA A 164 -8.41 0.59 4.15
N PHE A 165 -9.72 0.37 4.27
CA PHE A 165 -10.30 -0.87 4.79
C PHE A 165 -9.96 -2.09 3.93
N SER A 166 -9.86 -1.92 2.60
CA SER A 166 -9.41 -3.01 1.73
C SER A 166 -7.94 -3.39 1.98
N PHE A 167 -7.07 -2.42 2.33
CA PHE A 167 -5.70 -2.69 2.78
C PHE A 167 -5.70 -3.48 4.10
N ILE A 168 -6.51 -3.04 5.07
CA ILE A 168 -6.64 -3.72 6.37
C ILE A 168 -7.15 -5.16 6.19
N TYR A 169 -8.18 -5.35 5.38
CA TYR A 169 -8.73 -6.67 5.06
C TYR A 169 -7.67 -7.59 4.47
N GLY A 170 -6.92 -7.10 3.48
CA GLY A 170 -5.85 -7.86 2.86
C GLY A 170 -4.68 -8.17 3.80
N MET A 171 -4.31 -7.23 4.68
CA MET A 171 -3.25 -7.43 5.67
C MET A 171 -3.59 -8.52 6.71
N LYS A 172 -4.88 -8.83 6.93
CA LYS A 172 -5.28 -9.98 7.77
C LYS A 172 -4.70 -11.29 7.22
N PHE A 173 -4.67 -11.47 5.90
CA PHE A 173 -4.08 -12.67 5.28
C PHE A 173 -2.57 -12.75 5.45
N ILE A 174 -1.87 -11.61 5.41
CA ILE A 174 -0.43 -11.55 5.69
C ILE A 174 -0.16 -11.91 7.15
N LYS A 175 -0.94 -11.38 8.10
CA LYS A 175 -0.84 -11.71 9.53
C LYS A 175 -1.18 -13.17 9.82
N SER A 176 -2.22 -13.73 9.18
CA SER A 176 -2.61 -15.13 9.37
C SER A 176 -1.53 -16.13 8.93
N ASP A 177 -0.63 -15.68 8.08
CA ASP A 177 0.53 -16.41 7.58
C ASP A 177 1.80 -16.17 8.45
N ASN A 178 1.61 -15.77 9.71
CA ASN A 178 2.64 -15.53 10.71
C ASN A 178 3.71 -14.49 10.28
N THR A 179 3.31 -13.52 9.46
CA THR A 179 4.20 -12.43 9.05
C THR A 179 3.92 -11.21 9.92
N PRO A 180 4.87 -10.76 10.73
CA PRO A 180 4.69 -9.56 11.54
C PRO A 180 4.61 -8.30 10.66
N LEU A 181 3.87 -7.30 11.14
CA LEU A 181 3.75 -5.98 10.50
C LEU A 181 4.16 -4.94 11.55
N ASN A 182 5.47 -4.70 11.71
CA ASN A 182 6.00 -3.87 12.80
C ASN A 182 6.08 -2.39 12.42
N VAL A 183 6.44 -2.09 11.19
CA VAL A 183 6.51 -0.74 10.64
C VAL A 183 6.08 -0.75 9.19
N ILE A 184 5.31 0.25 8.80
CA ILE A 184 4.90 0.43 7.40
C ILE A 184 5.63 1.65 6.86
N ARG A 185 6.22 1.51 5.67
CA ARG A 185 6.86 2.60 4.95
C ARG A 185 6.21 2.81 3.60
N ALA A 186 5.97 4.06 3.24
CA ALA A 186 5.34 4.44 1.98
C ALA A 186 6.00 5.67 1.36
N GLY A 187 5.89 5.80 0.05
CA GLY A 187 6.31 7.00 -0.66
C GLY A 187 5.34 8.16 -0.41
N ASN A 188 5.85 9.40 -0.42
CA ASN A 188 5.05 10.62 -0.36
C ASN A 188 4.32 10.87 -1.68
N ASP A 189 3.49 9.92 -2.08
CA ASP A 189 2.75 10.00 -3.33
C ASP A 189 1.33 9.43 -3.21
N ASN A 190 0.51 9.71 -4.22
CA ASN A 190 -0.82 9.13 -4.39
C ASN A 190 -1.69 9.18 -3.12
N LEU A 191 -2.26 8.04 -2.70
CA LEU A 191 -3.18 7.95 -1.55
C LEU A 191 -2.51 8.24 -0.21
N PHE A 192 -1.21 7.97 -0.05
CA PHE A 192 -0.49 8.26 1.19
C PHE A 192 -0.30 9.76 1.47
N ARG A 193 -0.65 10.63 0.53
CA ARG A 193 -0.80 12.08 0.76
C ARG A 193 -2.11 12.46 1.45
N SER A 194 -3.04 11.55 1.57
CA SER A 194 -4.32 11.76 2.27
C SER A 194 -4.17 11.41 3.74
N GLU A 195 -4.36 12.37 4.63
CA GLU A 195 -4.39 12.15 6.07
C GLU A 195 -5.49 11.17 6.47
N VAL A 196 -6.68 11.28 5.86
CA VAL A 196 -7.79 10.34 6.10
C VAL A 196 -7.36 8.91 5.79
N PHE A 197 -6.75 8.66 4.64
CA PHE A 197 -6.31 7.32 4.24
C PHE A 197 -5.22 6.77 5.17
N SER A 198 -4.17 7.56 5.40
CA SER A 198 -3.00 7.13 6.17
C SER A 198 -3.33 6.96 7.66
N ASN A 199 -4.08 7.89 8.27
CA ASN A 199 -4.53 7.79 9.65
C ASN A 199 -5.49 6.61 9.87
N THR A 200 -6.35 6.30 8.90
CA THR A 200 -7.23 5.12 8.96
C THR A 200 -6.42 3.84 9.04
N ILE A 201 -5.42 3.68 8.18
CA ILE A 201 -4.56 2.49 8.19
C ILE A 201 -3.73 2.43 9.49
N ALA A 202 -3.05 3.52 9.86
CA ALA A 202 -2.23 3.56 11.07
C ALA A 202 -3.03 3.19 12.32
N SER A 203 -4.25 3.75 12.47
CA SER A 203 -5.13 3.50 13.62
C SER A 203 -5.61 2.06 13.68
N LEU A 204 -6.01 1.46 12.57
CA LEU A 204 -6.53 0.09 12.53
C LEU A 204 -5.45 -0.98 12.67
N ILE A 205 -4.24 -0.71 12.22
CA ILE A 205 -3.10 -1.64 12.40
C ILE A 205 -2.46 -1.48 13.78
N GLY A 206 -2.58 -0.29 14.39
CA GLY A 206 -1.92 0.06 15.63
C GLY A 206 -0.40 0.27 15.46
N GLN A 207 0.04 0.67 14.25
CA GLN A 207 1.44 0.87 13.88
C GLN A 207 1.64 2.21 13.17
N GLU A 208 2.85 2.74 13.27
CA GLU A 208 3.27 3.93 12.56
C GLU A 208 3.43 3.66 11.06
N ILE A 209 3.09 4.66 10.24
CA ILE A 209 3.39 4.69 8.80
C ILE A 209 4.41 5.79 8.56
N GLU A 210 5.64 5.40 8.24
CA GLU A 210 6.72 6.31 7.89
C GLU A 210 6.63 6.70 6.40
N ILE A 211 6.75 8.00 6.11
CA ILE A 211 6.65 8.56 4.76
C ILE A 211 8.03 9.01 4.27
N TYR A 212 8.37 8.56 3.07
CA TYR A 212 9.67 8.79 2.43
C TYR A 212 9.53 9.52 1.09
N ASN A 213 10.47 10.43 0.78
CA ASN A 213 10.58 11.10 -0.51
C ASN A 213 11.40 10.26 -1.48
N THR A 214 10.84 9.12 -1.92
CA THR A 214 11.53 8.20 -2.81
C THR A 214 10.56 7.48 -3.73
N THR A 215 11.09 6.78 -4.72
CA THR A 215 10.35 5.94 -5.67
C THR A 215 11.10 4.64 -5.94
N GLY A 216 10.41 3.62 -6.46
CA GLY A 216 11.05 2.37 -6.86
C GLY A 216 12.16 2.56 -7.91
N ALA A 217 12.06 3.57 -8.79
CA ALA A 217 13.11 3.90 -9.76
C ALA A 217 14.39 4.42 -9.08
N ILE A 218 14.24 5.26 -8.05
CA ILE A 218 15.35 5.73 -7.22
C ILE A 218 15.99 4.54 -6.49
N GLY A 219 15.17 3.63 -5.94
CA GLY A 219 15.62 2.40 -5.30
C GLY A 219 16.47 1.53 -6.24
N ALA A 220 15.98 1.30 -7.47
CA ALA A 220 16.71 0.55 -8.47
C ALA A 220 18.05 1.18 -8.83
N ALA A 221 18.09 2.51 -8.99
CA ALA A 221 19.33 3.24 -9.28
C ALA A 221 20.34 3.14 -8.12
N ARG A 222 19.89 3.33 -6.88
CA ARG A 222 20.72 3.21 -5.67
C ARG A 222 21.20 1.79 -5.43
N ALA A 223 20.38 0.79 -5.74
CA ALA A 223 20.72 -0.62 -5.58
C ALA A 223 21.96 -1.04 -6.39
N ALA A 224 22.26 -0.36 -7.47
CA ALA A 224 23.50 -0.60 -8.22
C ALA A 224 24.77 -0.31 -7.39
N SER A 225 24.68 0.52 -6.33
CA SER A 225 25.81 0.77 -5.41
C SER A 225 26.03 -0.34 -4.39
N LEU A 226 25.07 -1.24 -4.18
CA LEU A 226 25.18 -2.33 -3.20
C LEU A 226 26.31 -3.34 -3.48
N CYS A 227 26.87 -3.32 -4.69
CA CYS A 227 28.09 -4.06 -4.98
C CYS A 227 29.35 -3.48 -4.30
N HIS A 228 29.27 -2.25 -3.79
CA HIS A 228 30.36 -1.51 -3.12
C HIS A 228 30.02 -1.11 -1.69
N ASP A 229 28.74 -1.15 -1.32
CA ASP A 229 28.21 -0.73 -0.02
C ASP A 229 27.59 -1.93 0.73
N ASP A 230 27.63 -1.91 2.05
CA ASP A 230 26.82 -2.81 2.84
C ASP A 230 25.36 -2.30 2.99
N LEU A 231 24.46 -3.22 3.36
CA LEU A 231 23.04 -2.91 3.50
C LEU A 231 22.74 -1.96 4.66
N ILE A 232 23.59 -1.93 5.70
CA ILE A 232 23.41 -1.06 6.87
C ILE A 232 23.66 0.38 6.45
N ALA A 233 24.81 0.65 5.83
CA ALA A 233 25.16 1.98 5.31
C ALA A 233 24.16 2.46 4.26
N PHE A 234 23.63 1.57 3.41
CA PHE A 234 22.56 1.89 2.48
C PHE A 234 21.28 2.34 3.21
N GLY A 235 20.86 1.58 4.22
CA GLY A 235 19.66 1.87 5.01
C GLY A 235 19.76 3.18 5.77
N GLU A 236 20.89 3.46 6.40
CA GLU A 236 21.15 4.72 7.12
C GLU A 236 21.07 5.94 6.18
N ARG A 237 21.68 5.87 5.01
CA ARG A 237 21.59 6.95 4.01
C ARG A 237 20.15 7.17 3.54
N THR A 238 19.39 6.10 3.30
CA THR A 238 18.00 6.21 2.87
C THR A 238 17.15 6.86 3.96
N SER A 239 17.27 6.41 5.21
CA SER A 239 16.52 6.95 6.33
C SER A 239 16.84 8.41 6.59
N ASN A 240 18.12 8.79 6.57
CA ASN A 240 18.55 10.17 6.87
C ASN A 240 18.18 11.16 5.77
N ASN A 241 18.15 10.75 4.51
CA ASN A 241 17.97 11.67 3.38
C ASN A 241 16.52 11.73 2.88
N ASP A 242 15.76 10.65 3.01
CA ASP A 242 14.46 10.53 2.34
C ASP A 242 13.26 10.55 3.30
N TYR A 243 13.46 10.36 4.61
CA TYR A 243 12.37 10.45 5.60
C TYR A 243 11.77 11.86 5.62
N ILE A 244 10.43 11.96 5.61
CA ILE A 244 9.69 13.22 5.65
C ILE A 244 8.92 13.38 6.95
N SER A 245 8.08 12.41 7.28
CA SER A 245 7.12 12.47 8.38
C SER A 245 6.56 11.08 8.65
N SER A 246 5.69 10.98 9.65
CA SER A 246 4.93 9.77 9.91
C SER A 246 3.48 10.05 10.28
N TYR A 247 2.64 9.03 10.09
CA TYR A 247 1.28 8.97 10.61
C TYR A 247 1.23 7.95 11.74
N THR A 248 0.71 8.36 12.90
CA THR A 248 0.59 7.51 14.08
C THR A 248 -0.87 7.16 14.37
N PRO A 249 -1.15 6.05 15.09
CA PRO A 249 -2.51 5.72 15.50
C PRO A 249 -3.18 6.88 16.22
N GLN A 250 -4.42 7.18 15.85
CA GLN A 250 -5.19 8.27 16.40
C GLN A 250 -5.83 7.89 17.74
N LYS A 251 -6.11 8.88 18.60
CA LYS A 251 -6.70 8.65 19.95
C LYS A 251 -8.10 8.03 19.90
N ASN A 252 -8.87 8.28 18.83
CA ASN A 252 -10.24 7.79 18.65
C ASN A 252 -10.29 6.49 17.83
N THR A 253 -9.38 5.56 18.11
CA THR A 253 -9.23 4.27 17.41
C THR A 253 -10.55 3.48 17.36
N ASP A 254 -11.37 3.53 18.42
CA ASP A 254 -12.67 2.83 18.47
C ASP A 254 -13.61 3.22 17.33
N ALA A 255 -13.62 4.51 16.92
CA ALA A 255 -14.43 4.97 15.81
C ALA A 255 -13.97 4.36 14.45
N TYR A 256 -12.66 4.18 14.26
CA TYR A 256 -12.11 3.51 13.09
C TYR A 256 -12.46 2.02 13.09
N ILE A 257 -12.37 1.36 14.24
CA ILE A 257 -12.74 -0.07 14.41
C ILE A 257 -14.21 -0.26 14.06
N GLU A 258 -15.11 0.55 14.63
CA GLU A 258 -16.54 0.47 14.36
C GLU A 258 -16.87 0.69 12.86
N ALA A 259 -16.20 1.66 12.22
CA ALA A 259 -16.38 1.93 10.81
C ALA A 259 -15.88 0.76 9.94
N TYR A 260 -14.73 0.17 10.30
CA TYR A 260 -14.18 -0.99 9.61
C TYR A 260 -15.07 -2.23 9.74
N GLU A 261 -15.58 -2.53 10.95
CA GLU A 261 -16.46 -3.67 11.20
C GLU A 261 -17.76 -3.58 10.40
N LYS A 262 -18.35 -2.37 10.31
CA LYS A 262 -19.52 -2.13 9.44
C LYS A 262 -19.20 -2.38 7.98
N TRP A 263 -18.07 -1.88 7.49
CA TRP A 263 -17.62 -2.10 6.12
C TRP A 263 -17.36 -3.59 5.84
N GLU A 264 -16.68 -4.30 6.75
CA GLU A 264 -16.39 -5.73 6.60
C GLU A 264 -17.66 -6.58 6.60
N LYS A 265 -18.66 -6.21 7.40
CA LYS A 265 -19.98 -6.86 7.40
C LYS A 265 -20.67 -6.72 6.05
N GLU A 266 -20.66 -5.53 5.45
CA GLU A 266 -21.21 -5.31 4.10
C GLU A 266 -20.45 -6.11 3.04
N LEU A 267 -19.11 -6.13 3.10
CA LEU A 267 -18.29 -6.96 2.22
C LEU A 267 -18.66 -8.45 2.32
N ASN A 268 -18.77 -8.97 3.54
CA ASN A 268 -19.12 -10.37 3.76
C ASN A 268 -20.54 -10.68 3.24
N THR A 269 -21.49 -9.77 3.36
CA THR A 269 -22.82 -9.91 2.79
C THR A 269 -22.77 -10.02 1.27
N ILE A 270 -21.99 -9.17 0.61
CA ILE A 270 -21.81 -9.19 -0.86
C ILE A 270 -21.11 -10.48 -1.32
N MET A 271 -20.13 -10.95 -0.55
CA MET A 271 -19.35 -12.15 -0.90
C MET A 271 -20.15 -13.45 -0.78
N ASN A 272 -21.22 -13.46 0.03
CA ASN A 272 -22.07 -14.64 0.29
C ASN A 272 -23.32 -14.68 -0.62
N ASN A 273 -23.61 -13.60 -1.34
CA ASN A 273 -24.66 -13.52 -2.35
C ASN A 273 -24.10 -13.81 -3.75
#